data_853c036e091a4c2f8455bce4d279adf7
#
_entry.id   853c036e091a4c2f8455bce4d279adf7
#
_cell.length_a   1.000
_cell.length_b   1.000
_cell.length_c   1.000
_cell.angle_alpha   90.00
_cell.angle_beta   90.00
_cell.angle_gamma   90.00
#
_symmetry.space_group_name_H-M   'P 1'
#
loop_
_entity.id
_entity.type
_entity.pdbx_description
1 polymer ?
#
loop_
_entity_poly.entity_id
_entity_poly.type
_entity_poly.pdbx_seq_one_letter_code
_entity_poly.pdbx_strand_id
1 'polypeptide(L)'
;RKISDYIVKLEKTIAPFSLQLESPIEMQNKTDQIQIFTDLRQTLKNRNSKTLIIADEWCNDLSDISDFIESKSVDMIQIKMPDLGSITQSVKAVKICHENGVKAYLGGSCNETDLNAKNAVHVAIATGAEQILVRPGMGIDEGYSIMKNEEFRILSEIGQAHAG
;
A
#
# COMPACT_ATOMS: atom_id res chain seq x y z
N ARG A 1 23.33 -8.49 -2.78
CA ARG A 1 23.32 -9.79 -3.48
C ARG A 1 22.56 -10.88 -2.71
N LYS A 2 22.85 -11.12 -1.42
CA LYS A 2 22.17 -12.17 -0.63
C LYS A 2 20.64 -11.95 -0.50
N ILE A 3 20.19 -10.71 -0.30
CA ILE A 3 18.75 -10.37 -0.18
C ILE A 3 18.01 -10.65 -1.49
N SER A 4 18.52 -10.20 -2.62
CA SER A 4 17.89 -10.44 -3.92
C SER A 4 17.86 -11.93 -4.30
N ASP A 5 18.86 -12.72 -3.87
CA ASP A 5 18.84 -14.18 -4.06
C ASP A 5 17.72 -14.83 -3.24
N TYR A 6 17.55 -14.38 -2.00
CA TYR A 6 16.46 -14.84 -1.13
C TYR A 6 15.08 -14.49 -1.69
N ILE A 7 14.90 -13.24 -2.12
CA ILE A 7 13.64 -12.75 -2.71
C ILE A 7 13.24 -13.58 -3.92
N VAL A 8 14.16 -13.80 -4.86
CA VAL A 8 13.86 -14.61 -6.06
C VAL A 8 13.54 -16.07 -5.71
N LYS A 9 14.18 -16.62 -4.69
CA LYS A 9 13.84 -17.95 -4.19
C LYS A 9 12.45 -17.98 -3.57
N LEU A 10 12.12 -17.00 -2.75
CA LEU A 10 10.81 -16.88 -2.11
C LEU A 10 9.70 -16.73 -3.16
N GLU A 11 9.88 -15.85 -4.14
CA GLU A 11 8.95 -15.67 -5.27
C GLU A 11 8.62 -17.01 -5.97
N LYS A 12 9.64 -17.80 -6.24
CA LYS A 12 9.44 -19.13 -6.84
C LYS A 12 8.70 -20.10 -5.92
N THR A 13 8.94 -20.02 -4.62
CA THR A 13 8.33 -20.90 -3.63
C THR A 13 6.84 -20.66 -3.46
N ILE A 14 6.40 -19.39 -3.56
CA ILE A 14 4.99 -19.04 -3.37
C ILE A 14 4.17 -19.05 -4.66
N ALA A 15 4.78 -19.33 -5.81
CA ALA A 15 4.05 -19.41 -7.07
C ALA A 15 2.83 -20.36 -6.96
N PRO A 16 1.67 -20.00 -7.52
CA PRO A 16 1.43 -18.92 -8.50
C PRO A 16 1.12 -17.52 -7.89
N PHE A 17 1.24 -17.35 -6.60
CA PHE A 17 0.93 -16.07 -5.93
C PHE A 17 2.00 -15.02 -6.22
N SER A 18 1.59 -13.74 -6.27
CA SER A 18 2.51 -12.61 -6.42
C SER A 18 3.16 -12.27 -5.07
N LEU A 19 4.49 -12.10 -5.07
CA LEU A 19 5.23 -11.66 -3.90
C LEU A 19 5.21 -10.13 -3.82
N GLN A 20 4.81 -9.63 -2.68
CA GLN A 20 4.85 -8.22 -2.31
C GLN A 20 5.67 -8.09 -1.03
N LEU A 21 6.65 -7.19 -1.02
CA LEU A 21 7.55 -7.00 0.12
C LEU A 21 7.50 -5.55 0.56
N GLU A 22 6.95 -5.36 1.74
CA GLU A 22 6.93 -4.08 2.43
C GLU A 22 8.21 -3.91 3.21
N SER A 23 8.86 -2.77 3.00
CA SER A 23 10.11 -2.37 3.67
C SER A 23 11.11 -3.51 3.88
N PRO A 24 11.53 -4.24 2.81
CA PRO A 24 12.38 -5.42 2.96
C PRO A 24 13.79 -5.10 3.50
N ILE A 25 14.16 -3.84 3.49
CA ILE A 25 15.39 -3.30 4.07
C ILE A 25 15.04 -1.96 4.70
N GLU A 26 15.43 -1.75 5.95
CA GLU A 26 15.23 -0.49 6.65
C GLU A 26 16.57 0.25 6.80
N MET A 27 16.57 1.54 6.46
CA MET A 27 17.69 2.44 6.57
C MET A 27 17.44 3.52 7.62
N GLN A 28 18.52 4.21 8.05
CA GLN A 28 18.43 5.20 9.13
C GLN A 28 17.91 6.58 8.68
N ASN A 29 17.73 6.79 7.38
CA ASN A 29 17.21 8.03 6.82
C ASN A 29 16.56 7.80 5.45
N LYS A 30 15.73 8.75 5.02
CA LYS A 30 14.95 8.69 3.79
C LYS A 30 15.82 8.57 2.53
N THR A 31 16.93 9.31 2.47
CA THR A 31 17.78 9.31 1.28
C THR A 31 18.40 7.93 1.03
N ASP A 32 18.94 7.31 2.07
CA ASP A 32 19.49 5.98 1.98
C ASP A 32 18.40 4.92 1.72
N GLN A 33 17.20 5.13 2.30
CA GLN A 33 16.04 4.26 2.05
C GLN A 33 15.64 4.26 0.57
N ILE A 34 15.53 5.43 -0.03
CA ILE A 34 15.23 5.59 -1.46
C ILE A 34 16.32 4.94 -2.32
N GLN A 35 17.58 5.19 -1.99
CA GLN A 35 18.71 4.64 -2.76
C GLN A 35 18.72 3.11 -2.72
N ILE A 36 18.58 2.51 -1.53
CA ILE A 36 18.62 1.04 -1.40
C ILE A 36 17.42 0.37 -2.10
N PHE A 37 16.25 1.00 -2.08
CA PHE A 37 15.08 0.48 -2.78
C PHE A 37 15.25 0.58 -4.30
N THR A 38 15.82 1.68 -4.79
CA THR A 38 16.14 1.85 -6.21
C THR A 38 17.10 0.74 -6.69
N ASP A 39 18.15 0.49 -5.94
CA ASP A 39 19.15 -0.54 -6.25
C ASP A 39 18.56 -1.96 -6.18
N LEU A 40 17.74 -2.23 -5.17
CA LEU A 40 17.06 -3.51 -5.01
C LEU A 40 16.10 -3.75 -6.17
N ARG A 41 15.25 -2.76 -6.47
CA ARG A 41 14.27 -2.85 -7.56
C ARG A 41 14.95 -3.07 -8.91
N GLN A 42 16.03 -2.35 -9.20
CA GLN A 42 16.81 -2.55 -10.43
C GLN A 42 17.43 -3.96 -10.48
N THR A 43 17.96 -4.43 -9.35
CA THR A 43 18.52 -5.78 -9.25
C THR A 43 17.47 -6.85 -9.51
N LEU A 44 16.27 -6.71 -8.95
CA LEU A 44 15.16 -7.64 -9.14
C LEU A 44 14.67 -7.64 -10.59
N LYS A 45 14.55 -6.47 -11.23
CA LYS A 45 14.22 -6.35 -12.66
C LYS A 45 15.22 -7.05 -13.56
N ASN A 46 16.53 -6.88 -13.30
CA ASN A 46 17.59 -7.55 -14.06
C ASN A 46 17.56 -9.08 -13.92
N ARG A 47 16.87 -9.58 -12.91
CA ARG A 47 16.65 -11.02 -12.66
C ARG A 47 15.28 -11.51 -13.13
N ASN A 48 14.52 -10.68 -13.84
CA ASN A 48 13.15 -10.95 -14.29
C ASN A 48 12.19 -11.31 -13.13
N SER A 49 12.45 -10.81 -11.92
CA SER A 49 11.54 -10.96 -10.79
C SER A 49 10.32 -10.05 -10.96
N LYS A 50 9.15 -10.56 -10.58
CA LYS A 50 7.87 -9.84 -10.56
C LYS A 50 7.51 -9.34 -9.15
N THR A 51 8.40 -9.50 -8.21
CA THR A 51 8.21 -9.04 -6.83
C THR A 51 7.99 -7.53 -6.79
N LEU A 52 6.97 -7.09 -6.08
CA LEU A 52 6.70 -5.68 -5.86
C LEU A 52 7.39 -5.21 -4.57
N ILE A 53 8.08 -4.09 -4.66
CA ILE A 53 8.67 -3.41 -3.50
C ILE A 53 7.70 -2.32 -3.06
N ILE A 54 7.37 -2.34 -1.77
CA ILE A 54 6.41 -1.43 -1.15
C ILE A 54 7.14 -0.53 -0.16
N ALA A 55 6.91 0.79 -0.27
CA ALA A 55 7.38 1.74 0.74
C ALA A 55 6.37 1.84 1.88
N ASP A 56 6.88 1.82 3.09
CA ASP A 56 6.17 2.15 4.33
C ASP A 56 6.98 3.18 5.13
N GLU A 57 8.13 2.78 5.64
CA GLU A 57 9.01 3.66 6.40
C GLU A 57 9.54 4.81 5.54
N TRP A 58 9.69 5.98 6.15
CA TRP A 58 10.13 7.23 5.50
C TRP A 58 9.19 7.75 4.41
N CYS A 59 7.94 7.26 4.36
CA CYS A 59 6.92 7.60 3.37
C CYS A 59 5.62 8.00 4.06
N ASN A 60 5.67 9.07 4.89
CA ASN A 60 4.61 9.42 5.84
C ASN A 60 3.75 10.62 5.39
N ASP A 61 4.21 11.41 4.43
CA ASP A 61 3.47 12.56 3.90
C ASP A 61 3.50 12.62 2.37
N LEU A 62 2.80 13.59 1.77
CA LEU A 62 2.73 13.72 0.31
C LEU A 62 4.08 14.06 -0.33
N SER A 63 4.97 14.77 0.37
CA SER A 63 6.31 15.07 -0.11
C SER A 63 7.17 13.81 -0.16
N ASP A 64 7.11 13.01 0.91
CA ASP A 64 7.80 11.72 0.95
C ASP A 64 7.32 10.80 -0.19
N ILE A 65 6.00 10.70 -0.37
CA ILE A 65 5.40 9.89 -1.45
C ILE A 65 5.94 10.33 -2.82
N SER A 66 6.01 11.67 -3.06
CA SER A 66 6.56 12.21 -4.31
C SER A 66 8.03 11.84 -4.50
N ASP A 67 8.86 11.93 -3.45
CA ASP A 67 10.29 11.58 -3.50
C ASP A 67 10.49 10.09 -3.89
N PHE A 68 9.72 9.18 -3.29
CA PHE A 68 9.78 7.75 -3.63
C PHE A 68 9.30 7.45 -5.06
N ILE A 69 8.29 8.16 -5.55
CA ILE A 69 7.78 8.03 -6.92
C ILE A 69 8.80 8.56 -7.93
N GLU A 70 9.31 9.78 -7.75
CA GLU A 70 10.24 10.43 -8.66
C GLU A 70 11.55 9.65 -8.80
N SER A 71 12.04 9.07 -7.71
CA SER A 71 13.22 8.20 -7.71
C SER A 71 13.00 6.83 -8.37
N LYS A 72 11.73 6.47 -8.67
CA LYS A 72 11.34 5.15 -9.20
C LYS A 72 11.81 3.99 -8.29
N SER A 73 11.84 4.23 -6.99
CA SER A 73 12.37 3.29 -5.99
C SER A 73 11.39 2.19 -5.60
N VAL A 74 10.08 2.37 -5.86
CA VAL A 74 9.02 1.47 -5.41
C VAL A 74 8.06 1.08 -6.53
N ASP A 75 7.29 0.02 -6.30
CA ASP A 75 6.20 -0.43 -7.17
C ASP A 75 4.84 -0.11 -6.56
N MET A 76 4.78 0.03 -5.23
CA MET A 76 3.58 0.34 -4.47
C MET A 76 3.94 1.16 -3.23
N ILE A 77 3.00 1.95 -2.74
CA ILE A 77 3.15 2.74 -1.50
C ILE A 77 2.03 2.37 -0.54
N GLN A 78 2.38 2.19 0.73
CA GLN A 78 1.43 2.09 1.82
C GLN A 78 0.94 3.49 2.21
N ILE A 79 -0.37 3.69 2.13
CA ILE A 79 -1.02 4.94 2.48
C ILE A 79 -1.65 4.80 3.87
N LYS A 80 -1.08 5.47 4.85
CA LYS A 80 -1.57 5.48 6.24
C LYS A 80 -2.36 6.77 6.49
N MET A 81 -3.69 6.66 6.55
CA MET A 81 -4.55 7.83 6.77
C MET A 81 -4.22 8.61 8.06
N PRO A 82 -3.88 7.96 9.20
CA PRO A 82 -3.50 8.70 10.40
C PRO A 82 -2.25 9.57 10.22
N ASP A 83 -1.23 9.09 9.51
CA ASP A 83 0.03 9.79 9.29
C ASP A 83 -0.18 11.00 8.36
N LEU A 84 -1.00 10.83 7.32
CA LEU A 84 -1.39 11.91 6.41
C LEU A 84 -2.33 12.95 7.03
N GLY A 85 -2.93 12.64 8.18
CA GLY A 85 -3.73 13.55 8.99
C GLY A 85 -5.14 13.86 8.48
N SER A 86 -5.53 13.41 7.28
CA SER A 86 -6.89 13.58 6.78
C SER A 86 -7.25 12.64 5.63
N ILE A 87 -8.57 12.40 5.47
CA ILE A 87 -9.12 11.67 4.32
C ILE A 87 -8.73 12.35 2.99
N THR A 88 -8.78 13.68 2.94
CA THR A 88 -8.43 14.43 1.72
C THR A 88 -6.97 14.19 1.30
N GLN A 89 -6.04 14.16 2.24
CA GLN A 89 -4.64 13.87 1.95
C GLN A 89 -4.45 12.41 1.51
N SER A 90 -5.19 11.48 2.11
CA SER A 90 -5.17 10.07 1.70
C SER A 90 -5.67 9.86 0.27
N VAL A 91 -6.76 10.53 -0.10
CA VAL A 91 -7.27 10.53 -1.48
C VAL A 91 -6.24 11.13 -2.45
N LYS A 92 -5.58 12.24 -2.09
CA LYS A 92 -4.52 12.84 -2.90
C LYS A 92 -3.33 11.90 -3.06
N ALA A 93 -2.91 11.23 -1.98
CA ALA A 93 -1.80 10.28 -2.00
C ALA A 93 -2.04 9.14 -2.98
N VAL A 94 -3.22 8.50 -2.94
CA VAL A 94 -3.58 7.43 -3.89
C VAL A 94 -3.58 7.97 -5.33
N LYS A 95 -4.15 9.16 -5.57
CA LYS A 95 -4.17 9.77 -6.91
C LYS A 95 -2.77 10.05 -7.44
N ILE A 96 -1.88 10.62 -6.62
CA ILE A 96 -0.48 10.88 -7.00
C ILE A 96 0.21 9.55 -7.39
N CYS A 97 0.01 8.48 -6.64
CA CYS A 97 0.54 7.16 -6.98
C CYS A 97 0.06 6.72 -8.36
N HIS A 98 -1.25 6.72 -8.60
CA HIS A 98 -1.86 6.24 -9.85
C HIS A 98 -1.45 7.09 -11.07
N GLU A 99 -1.42 8.41 -10.93
CA GLU A 99 -0.99 9.35 -11.99
C GLU A 99 0.46 9.09 -12.44
N ASN A 100 1.27 8.49 -11.56
CA ASN A 100 2.66 8.14 -11.84
C ASN A 100 2.91 6.64 -12.07
N GLY A 101 1.86 5.85 -12.21
CA GLY A 101 1.95 4.41 -12.49
C GLY A 101 2.49 3.59 -11.31
N VAL A 102 2.40 4.13 -10.09
CA VAL A 102 2.73 3.44 -8.84
C VAL A 102 1.42 2.97 -8.20
N LYS A 103 1.41 1.77 -7.66
CA LYS A 103 0.27 1.22 -6.93
C LYS A 103 0.15 1.82 -5.54
N ALA A 104 -1.07 1.79 -4.98
CA ALA A 104 -1.32 2.24 -3.63
C ALA A 104 -2.15 1.21 -2.87
N TYR A 105 -1.83 0.97 -1.60
CA TYR A 105 -2.73 0.26 -0.71
C TYR A 105 -2.95 1.04 0.59
N LEU A 106 -4.15 0.91 1.13
CA LEU A 106 -4.49 1.57 2.38
C LEU A 106 -4.06 0.68 3.54
N GLY A 107 -2.96 1.06 4.16
CA GLY A 107 -2.45 0.48 5.39
C GLY A 107 -3.10 1.10 6.63
N GLY A 108 -2.45 0.97 7.77
CA GLY A 108 -2.92 1.55 9.03
C GLY A 108 -1.84 1.63 10.08
N SER A 109 -2.14 2.36 11.13
CA SER A 109 -1.35 2.40 12.36
C SER A 109 -1.79 1.28 13.31
N CYS A 110 -1.01 1.04 14.38
CA CYS A 110 -1.36 0.01 15.37
C CYS A 110 -2.53 0.40 16.30
N ASN A 111 -3.14 1.55 16.12
CA ASN A 111 -4.22 2.11 16.94
C ASN A 111 -5.52 2.32 16.14
N GLU A 112 -5.84 1.41 15.25
CA GLU A 112 -7.01 1.52 14.39
C GLU A 112 -8.31 1.23 15.13
N THR A 113 -9.39 1.88 14.66
CA THR A 113 -10.75 1.73 15.18
C THR A 113 -11.69 1.28 14.06
N ASP A 114 -12.93 0.90 14.42
CA ASP A 114 -14.00 0.60 13.47
C ASP A 114 -14.28 1.78 12.53
N LEU A 115 -14.18 3.02 13.03
CA LEU A 115 -14.38 4.23 12.23
C LEU A 115 -13.30 4.37 11.15
N ASN A 116 -12.04 4.18 11.51
CA ASN A 116 -10.94 4.22 10.55
C ASN A 116 -11.04 3.08 9.53
N ALA A 117 -11.44 1.89 9.96
CA ALA A 117 -11.65 0.75 9.08
C ALA A 117 -12.70 1.06 8.00
N LYS A 118 -13.85 1.62 8.40
CA LYS A 118 -14.91 2.06 7.48
C LYS A 118 -14.43 3.16 6.54
N ASN A 119 -13.77 4.20 7.06
CA ASN A 119 -13.23 5.28 6.25
C ASN A 119 -12.23 4.79 5.20
N ALA A 120 -11.39 3.80 5.55
CA ALA A 120 -10.47 3.20 4.59
C ALA A 120 -11.21 2.52 3.43
N VAL A 121 -12.31 1.83 3.70
CA VAL A 121 -13.15 1.23 2.65
C VAL A 121 -13.72 2.30 1.72
N HIS A 122 -14.23 3.41 2.27
CA HIS A 122 -14.72 4.54 1.47
C HIS A 122 -13.63 5.12 0.56
N VAL A 123 -12.45 5.37 1.11
CA VAL A 123 -11.31 5.92 0.35
C VAL A 123 -10.89 4.95 -0.74
N ALA A 124 -10.78 3.65 -0.43
CA ALA A 124 -10.38 2.64 -1.41
C ALA A 124 -11.36 2.54 -2.59
N ILE A 125 -12.66 2.46 -2.31
CA ILE A 125 -13.69 2.41 -3.37
C ILE A 125 -13.66 3.69 -4.21
N ALA A 126 -13.56 4.86 -3.58
CA ALA A 126 -13.57 6.15 -4.26
C ALA A 126 -12.31 6.41 -5.11
N THR A 127 -11.18 5.81 -4.76
CA THR A 127 -9.89 6.06 -5.43
C THR A 127 -9.42 4.90 -6.30
N GLY A 128 -9.98 3.71 -6.12
CA GLY A 128 -9.51 2.49 -6.78
C GLY A 128 -8.19 1.97 -6.25
N ALA A 129 -7.86 2.21 -4.96
CA ALA A 129 -6.67 1.65 -4.34
C ALA A 129 -6.64 0.12 -4.48
N GLU A 130 -5.48 -0.45 -4.78
CA GLU A 130 -5.35 -1.87 -5.13
C GLU A 130 -5.65 -2.82 -3.98
N GLN A 131 -5.41 -2.38 -2.75
CA GLN A 131 -5.58 -3.20 -1.55
C GLN A 131 -5.97 -2.35 -0.34
N ILE A 132 -6.59 -3.03 0.63
CA ILE A 132 -6.80 -2.50 1.98
C ILE A 132 -6.28 -3.54 2.97
N LEU A 133 -5.39 -3.12 3.87
CA LEU A 133 -4.94 -3.97 4.96
C LEU A 133 -6.06 -4.11 6.01
N VAL A 134 -6.32 -5.33 6.47
CA VAL A 134 -7.15 -5.56 7.67
C VAL A 134 -6.45 -4.89 8.85
N ARG A 135 -7.20 -4.06 9.58
CA ARG A 135 -6.65 -3.02 10.46
C ARG A 135 -5.72 -3.55 11.54
N PRO A 136 -4.45 -3.06 11.62
CA PRO A 136 -3.55 -3.37 12.73
C PRO A 136 -4.14 -2.90 14.07
N GLY A 137 -3.93 -3.68 15.14
CA GLY A 137 -4.51 -3.39 16.48
C GLY A 137 -5.96 -3.84 16.67
N MET A 138 -6.60 -4.37 15.63
CA MET A 138 -7.89 -5.06 15.71
C MET A 138 -7.69 -6.56 15.47
N GLY A 139 -8.58 -7.39 16.01
CA GLY A 139 -8.61 -8.80 15.63
C GLY A 139 -8.88 -8.98 14.13
N ILE A 140 -8.24 -9.98 13.50
CA ILE A 140 -8.41 -10.20 12.04
C ILE A 140 -9.88 -10.37 11.68
N ASP A 141 -10.61 -11.21 12.42
CA ASP A 141 -12.03 -11.48 12.16
C ASP A 141 -12.90 -10.23 12.35
N GLU A 142 -12.59 -9.45 13.39
CA GLU A 142 -13.29 -8.20 13.68
C GLU A 142 -13.05 -7.17 12.56
N GLY A 143 -11.80 -6.87 12.25
CA GLY A 143 -11.42 -5.91 11.22
C GLY A 143 -11.97 -6.31 9.84
N TYR A 144 -11.85 -7.59 9.47
CA TYR A 144 -12.39 -8.11 8.22
C TYR A 144 -13.91 -7.95 8.15
N SER A 145 -14.62 -8.33 9.22
CA SER A 145 -16.08 -8.24 9.26
C SER A 145 -16.58 -6.80 9.15
N ILE A 146 -15.95 -5.86 9.86
CA ILE A 146 -16.27 -4.44 9.80
C ILE A 146 -16.09 -3.91 8.37
N MET A 147 -14.95 -4.20 7.76
CA MET A 147 -14.61 -3.69 6.43
C MET A 147 -15.49 -4.31 5.34
N LYS A 148 -15.75 -5.61 5.39
CA LYS A 148 -16.63 -6.28 4.40
C LYS A 148 -18.09 -5.84 4.53
N ASN A 149 -18.60 -5.66 5.75
CA ASN A 149 -19.93 -5.14 5.94
C ASN A 149 -20.08 -3.72 5.40
N GLU A 150 -19.08 -2.86 5.60
CA GLU A 150 -19.10 -1.51 5.06
C GLU A 150 -18.98 -1.49 3.53
N GLU A 151 -18.15 -2.33 2.95
CA GLU A 151 -18.05 -2.50 1.50
C GLU A 151 -19.42 -2.89 0.90
N PHE A 152 -20.09 -3.90 1.45
CA PHE A 152 -21.42 -4.32 0.98
C PHE A 152 -22.46 -3.24 1.13
N ARG A 153 -22.42 -2.47 2.24
CA ARG A 153 -23.33 -1.33 2.46
C ARG A 153 -23.17 -0.29 1.35
N ILE A 154 -21.94 0.12 1.06
CA ILE A 154 -21.63 1.12 0.02
C ILE A 154 -22.05 0.61 -1.36
N LEU A 155 -21.70 -0.63 -1.71
CA LEU A 155 -22.04 -1.21 -3.01
C LEU A 155 -23.56 -1.31 -3.19
N SER A 156 -24.32 -1.62 -2.13
CA SER A 156 -25.78 -1.63 -2.15
C SER A 156 -26.36 -0.24 -2.42
N GLU A 157 -25.82 0.80 -1.78
CA GLU A 157 -26.25 2.18 -1.98
C GLU A 157 -25.98 2.68 -3.41
N ILE A 158 -24.77 2.37 -3.94
CA ILE A 158 -24.40 2.71 -5.32
C ILE A 158 -25.32 1.98 -6.31
N GLY A 159 -25.60 0.69 -6.09
CA GLY A 159 -26.49 -0.11 -6.93
C GLY A 159 -27.92 0.44 -6.95
N GLN A 160 -28.45 0.91 -5.83
CA GLN A 160 -29.77 1.54 -5.74
C GLN A 160 -29.82 2.88 -6.46
N ALA A 161 -28.76 3.70 -6.37
CA ALA A 161 -28.67 4.99 -7.04
C ALA A 161 -28.64 4.87 -8.58
N HIS A 162 -28.23 3.73 -9.13
CA HIS A 162 -28.20 3.48 -10.59
C HIS A 162 -29.44 2.78 -11.10
N ALA A 163 -30.33 2.33 -10.22
CA ALA A 163 -31.58 1.62 -10.57
C ALA A 163 -32.81 2.53 -10.63
N GLY A 164 -32.70 3.79 -10.25
CA GLY A 164 -33.74 4.83 -10.28
C GLY A 164 -33.43 5.91 -11.31
#